data_c989b0e01d479d4a5a31d86f08073874
#
_entry.id   c989b0e01d479d4a5a31d86f08073874
#
_cell.length_a   1.000
_cell.length_b   1.000
_cell.length_c   1.000
_cell.angle_alpha   90.00
_cell.angle_beta   90.00
_cell.angle_gamma   90.00
#
_symmetry.space_group_name_H-M   'P 1'
#
loop_
_entity.id
_entity.type
_entity.pdbx_description
1 polymer ?
#
loop_
_entity_poly.entity_id
_entity_poly.type
_entity_poly.pdbx_seq_one_letter_code
_entity_poly.pdbx_strand_id
1 'polypeptide(L)'
;MKFYDREQELEALRKVEEISSHDAQMTVITGRRRIGKTTLIKRAFTKIPFVYFFVGKKSEALLCEELSDIIREELGEDLGSFTSFPRLLGAVLSISKRRNFTLVMDEFQNLTHTRDSIFSDIQSVWDANKEESRINFVVCGSIYSKMKKIFDDKDEPLYGRATARLKIRPFNLATLKIILNDFNPQNSEEDLLALYMITGGVAKYVELLMTRGAFSKDEIVKDALSVGSFFLDEGQEMLRDEFGKDYGNYFSILSAIATGETSRGEIKSYTGVEAGGYLDKLENDFDIISRRRPYLAGENTKSVEYVISDNFLNFWFRFIYRYRSAVEVGNLEWVQGKVLGDYETYSGGILERYFRQKYSETGRYNLVTNYWKKDGKDEIDLIAVDEAEKEIVIGEVKRNPEKINLQQLKEKAAAIVNHHKNWTISFVGLSMRNM
;
A
#
# COMPACT_ATOMS: atom_id res chain seq x y z
N MET A 1 19.95 1.09 5.61
CA MET A 1 19.07 1.70 6.65
C MET A 1 18.84 0.68 7.75
N LYS A 2 18.76 1.07 9.06
CA LYS A 2 18.35 0.17 10.12
C LYS A 2 16.88 -0.24 9.92
N PHE A 3 16.45 -1.29 10.61
CA PHE A 3 15.04 -1.73 10.58
C PHE A 3 14.21 -0.84 11.51
N TYR A 4 13.14 -0.29 10.98
CA TYR A 4 12.21 0.59 11.71
C TYR A 4 10.83 -0.02 11.72
N ASP A 5 10.07 0.23 12.81
CA ASP A 5 8.68 -0.16 12.94
C ASP A 5 8.48 -1.69 12.82
N ARG A 6 7.27 -2.15 12.69
CA ARG A 6 6.90 -3.55 12.45
C ARG A 6 6.86 -4.45 13.67
N GLU A 7 6.86 -3.88 14.87
CA GLU A 7 6.80 -4.64 16.11
C GLU A 7 5.54 -5.52 16.17
N GLN A 8 4.39 -4.98 15.76
CA GLN A 8 3.12 -5.69 15.77
C GLN A 8 3.11 -6.83 14.73
N GLU A 9 3.61 -6.57 13.53
CA GLU A 9 3.70 -7.59 12.48
C GLU A 9 4.70 -8.69 12.86
N LEU A 10 5.85 -8.31 13.46
CA LEU A 10 6.82 -9.29 13.96
C LEU A 10 6.24 -10.14 15.07
N GLU A 11 5.52 -9.57 16.01
CA GLU A 11 4.86 -10.28 17.10
C GLU A 11 3.81 -11.26 16.56
N ALA A 12 2.95 -10.79 15.64
CA ALA A 12 1.94 -11.63 15.01
C ALA A 12 2.56 -12.82 14.26
N LEU A 13 3.62 -12.61 13.49
CA LEU A 13 4.30 -13.67 12.76
C LEU A 13 4.97 -14.68 13.69
N ARG A 14 5.62 -14.22 14.76
CA ARG A 14 6.23 -15.10 15.77
C ARG A 14 5.20 -15.95 16.52
N LYS A 15 4.04 -15.37 16.83
CA LYS A 15 2.94 -16.10 17.44
C LYS A 15 2.42 -17.21 16.52
N VAL A 16 2.29 -16.95 15.23
CA VAL A 16 1.91 -17.96 14.24
C VAL A 16 2.97 -19.07 14.15
N GLU A 17 4.26 -18.71 14.16
CA GLU A 17 5.37 -19.69 14.19
C GLU A 17 5.29 -20.61 15.44
N GLU A 18 4.96 -20.07 16.61
CA GLU A 18 4.78 -20.84 17.84
C GLU A 18 3.59 -21.81 17.72
N ILE A 19 2.44 -21.36 17.21
CA ILE A 19 1.26 -22.20 16.99
C ILE A 19 1.58 -23.32 16.00
N SER A 20 2.39 -23.06 14.98
CA SER A 20 2.76 -24.05 13.95
C SER A 20 3.52 -25.25 14.48
N SER A 21 4.04 -25.20 15.71
CA SER A 21 4.67 -26.35 16.38
C SER A 21 3.68 -27.44 16.76
N HIS A 22 2.41 -27.12 16.81
CA HIS A 22 1.33 -28.06 17.16
C HIS A 22 0.34 -28.26 16.01
N ASP A 23 -0.05 -27.18 15.32
CA ASP A 23 -1.04 -27.16 14.25
C ASP A 23 -0.51 -26.45 13.02
N ALA A 24 -0.65 -27.04 11.83
CA ALA A 24 -0.23 -26.40 10.58
C ALA A 24 -0.88 -25.01 10.40
N GLN A 25 -0.07 -24.03 10.10
CA GLN A 25 -0.53 -22.67 9.88
C GLN A 25 -0.30 -22.25 8.42
N MET A 26 -1.29 -21.58 7.83
CA MET A 26 -1.14 -20.93 6.52
C MET A 26 -1.29 -19.43 6.70
N THR A 27 -0.20 -18.70 6.52
CA THR A 27 -0.15 -17.24 6.65
C THR A 27 -0.06 -16.57 5.28
N VAL A 28 -0.99 -15.67 4.99
CA VAL A 28 -0.97 -14.86 3.77
C VAL A 28 -0.43 -13.46 4.09
N ILE A 29 0.68 -13.09 3.45
CA ILE A 29 1.28 -11.76 3.59
C ILE A 29 1.12 -11.01 2.27
N THR A 30 0.32 -9.96 2.29
CA THR A 30 0.13 -9.07 1.16
C THR A 30 0.72 -7.69 1.44
N GLY A 31 0.89 -6.93 0.42
CA GLY A 31 1.38 -5.56 0.51
C GLY A 31 2.10 -5.19 -0.77
N ARG A 32 2.10 -3.90 -1.04
CA ARG A 32 2.71 -3.30 -2.21
C ARG A 32 4.15 -3.81 -2.44
N ARG A 33 4.57 -3.87 -3.69
CA ARG A 33 5.99 -4.06 -4.05
C ARG A 33 6.87 -3.06 -3.28
N ARG A 34 8.04 -3.51 -2.80
CA ARG A 34 9.05 -2.66 -2.12
C ARG A 34 8.66 -2.14 -0.72
N ILE A 35 7.58 -2.66 -0.14
CA ILE A 35 7.12 -2.30 1.21
C ILE A 35 7.95 -2.94 2.34
N GLY A 36 8.86 -3.89 2.00
CA GLY A 36 9.71 -4.56 2.97
C GLY A 36 9.22 -5.93 3.44
N LYS A 37 8.31 -6.61 2.71
CA LYS A 37 7.80 -7.96 3.07
C LYS A 37 8.92 -8.97 3.32
N THR A 38 9.84 -9.12 2.38
CA THR A 38 10.94 -10.10 2.47
C THR A 38 11.86 -9.84 3.66
N THR A 39 12.15 -8.56 3.96
CA THR A 39 12.97 -8.17 5.12
C THR A 39 12.24 -8.50 6.42
N LEU A 40 10.94 -8.21 6.50
CA LEU A 40 10.10 -8.55 7.65
C LEU A 40 10.07 -10.06 7.91
N ILE A 41 9.82 -10.86 6.88
CA ILE A 41 9.76 -12.32 6.92
C ILE A 41 11.08 -12.90 7.44
N LYS A 42 12.21 -12.51 6.83
CA LYS A 42 13.55 -12.97 7.26
C LYS A 42 13.89 -12.59 8.70
N ARG A 43 13.33 -11.49 9.21
CA ARG A 43 13.53 -11.06 10.59
C ARG A 43 12.57 -11.71 11.58
N ALA A 44 11.39 -12.09 11.13
CA ALA A 44 10.39 -12.74 11.99
C ALA A 44 10.78 -14.18 12.35
N PHE A 45 11.22 -14.97 11.36
CA PHE A 45 11.42 -16.39 11.48
C PHE A 45 12.90 -16.73 11.71
N THR A 46 13.26 -16.95 12.97
CA THR A 46 14.66 -17.25 13.39
C THR A 46 14.77 -18.38 14.40
N LYS A 47 13.64 -18.90 14.91
CA LYS A 47 13.63 -19.90 15.98
C LYS A 47 13.63 -21.34 15.48
N ILE A 48 13.06 -21.60 14.31
CA ILE A 48 12.97 -22.92 13.68
C ILE A 48 13.62 -22.90 12.30
N PRO A 49 13.91 -24.06 11.68
CA PRO A 49 14.43 -24.11 10.33
C PRO A 49 13.54 -23.34 9.36
N PHE A 50 14.18 -22.63 8.45
CA PHE A 50 13.53 -21.65 7.57
C PHE A 50 13.88 -21.94 6.11
N VAL A 51 12.88 -22.28 5.31
CA VAL A 51 12.98 -22.52 3.88
C VAL A 51 12.34 -21.34 3.14
N TYR A 52 13.12 -20.62 2.36
CA TYR A 52 12.63 -19.49 1.56
C TYR A 52 12.70 -19.82 0.09
N PHE A 53 11.54 -19.85 -0.57
CA PHE A 53 11.40 -20.14 -1.98
C PHE A 53 10.78 -18.97 -2.74
N PHE A 54 11.50 -18.43 -3.71
CA PHE A 54 10.98 -17.43 -4.65
C PHE A 54 10.33 -18.14 -5.84
N VAL A 55 9.03 -17.97 -6.02
CA VAL A 55 8.29 -18.58 -7.13
C VAL A 55 8.51 -17.77 -8.40
N GLY A 56 9.46 -18.17 -9.21
CA GLY A 56 9.73 -17.57 -10.54
C GLY A 56 8.64 -17.93 -11.56
N LYS A 57 8.56 -17.16 -12.64
CA LYS A 57 7.71 -17.48 -13.80
C LYS A 57 8.41 -18.55 -14.66
N LYS A 58 8.37 -19.81 -14.23
CA LYS A 58 9.06 -20.96 -14.80
C LYS A 58 8.10 -22.13 -14.99
N SER A 59 8.55 -23.18 -15.68
CA SER A 59 7.78 -24.43 -15.76
C SER A 59 7.64 -25.09 -14.38
N GLU A 60 6.58 -25.84 -14.17
CA GLU A 60 6.31 -26.53 -12.91
C GLU A 60 7.46 -27.46 -12.50
N ALA A 61 8.05 -28.18 -13.45
CA ALA A 61 9.18 -29.08 -13.20
C ALA A 61 10.41 -28.35 -12.68
N LEU A 62 10.78 -27.20 -13.25
CA LEU A 62 11.91 -26.38 -12.75
C LEU A 62 11.64 -25.82 -11.37
N LEU A 63 10.41 -25.39 -11.07
CA LEU A 63 10.04 -24.95 -9.72
C LEU A 63 10.17 -26.08 -8.70
N CYS A 64 9.80 -27.30 -9.11
CA CYS A 64 9.96 -28.49 -8.25
C CYS A 64 11.43 -28.81 -7.97
N GLU A 65 12.29 -28.76 -9.00
CA GLU A 65 13.72 -28.97 -8.87
C GLU A 65 14.35 -27.96 -7.91
N GLU A 66 14.12 -26.67 -8.12
CA GLU A 66 14.64 -25.59 -7.27
C GLU A 66 14.19 -25.72 -5.81
N LEU A 67 12.90 -25.97 -5.57
CA LEU A 67 12.40 -26.14 -4.19
C LEU A 67 12.98 -27.40 -3.54
N SER A 68 13.16 -28.51 -4.28
CA SER A 68 13.77 -29.74 -3.75
C SER A 68 15.22 -29.51 -3.35
N ASP A 69 15.98 -28.75 -4.16
CA ASP A 69 17.36 -28.41 -3.85
C ASP A 69 17.47 -27.54 -2.60
N ILE A 70 16.63 -26.48 -2.47
CA ILE A 70 16.58 -25.64 -1.27
C ILE A 70 16.21 -26.47 -0.02
N ILE A 71 15.26 -27.39 -0.13
CA ILE A 71 14.88 -28.27 0.99
C ILE A 71 16.05 -29.17 1.39
N ARG A 72 16.80 -29.69 0.43
CA ARG A 72 18.00 -30.50 0.70
C ARG A 72 19.06 -29.67 1.42
N GLU A 73 19.29 -28.43 1.00
CA GLU A 73 20.26 -27.52 1.60
C GLU A 73 19.85 -27.09 3.03
N GLU A 74 18.59 -26.64 3.20
CA GLU A 74 18.14 -26.04 4.46
C GLU A 74 17.67 -27.06 5.51
N LEU A 75 17.11 -28.19 5.07
CA LEU A 75 16.58 -29.23 5.97
C LEU A 75 17.40 -30.51 5.98
N GLY A 76 18.30 -30.74 5.01
CA GLY A 76 19.05 -31.99 4.86
C GLY A 76 18.18 -33.15 4.37
N GLU A 77 17.00 -32.90 3.79
CA GLU A 77 16.05 -33.88 3.32
C GLU A 77 16.12 -34.03 1.81
N ASP A 78 16.47 -35.23 1.31
CA ASP A 78 16.45 -35.51 -0.13
C ASP A 78 15.08 -36.07 -0.53
N LEU A 79 14.33 -35.25 -1.28
CA LEU A 79 12.99 -35.59 -1.73
C LEU A 79 12.96 -36.34 -3.09
N GLY A 80 14.11 -36.46 -3.76
CA GLY A 80 14.16 -36.96 -5.14
C GLY A 80 13.59 -35.95 -6.17
N SER A 81 13.19 -36.45 -7.33
CA SER A 81 12.74 -35.64 -8.45
C SER A 81 11.22 -35.57 -8.54
N PHE A 82 10.69 -34.37 -8.67
CA PHE A 82 9.27 -34.11 -8.91
C PHE A 82 9.06 -33.27 -10.16
N THR A 83 7.98 -33.57 -10.88
CA THR A 83 7.49 -32.76 -12.02
C THR A 83 6.14 -32.11 -11.73
N SER A 84 5.57 -32.39 -10.55
CA SER A 84 4.29 -31.86 -10.09
C SER A 84 4.46 -31.19 -8.74
N PHE A 85 4.18 -29.89 -8.71
CA PHE A 85 4.31 -29.07 -7.50
C PHE A 85 3.41 -29.55 -6.34
N PRO A 86 2.13 -29.91 -6.52
CA PRO A 86 1.32 -30.46 -5.45
C PRO A 86 1.86 -31.78 -4.86
N ARG A 87 2.45 -32.64 -5.69
CA ARG A 87 3.10 -33.86 -5.17
C ARG A 87 4.33 -33.53 -4.33
N LEU A 88 5.15 -32.59 -4.78
CA LEU A 88 6.27 -32.07 -3.98
C LEU A 88 5.78 -31.45 -2.68
N LEU A 89 4.74 -30.60 -2.72
CA LEU A 89 4.16 -30.03 -1.50
C LEU A 89 3.67 -31.11 -0.54
N GLY A 90 3.07 -32.20 -1.02
CA GLY A 90 2.69 -33.35 -0.20
C GLY A 90 3.89 -34.02 0.48
N ALA A 91 5.02 -34.16 -0.21
CA ALA A 91 6.27 -34.65 0.38
C ALA A 91 6.82 -33.69 1.43
N VAL A 92 6.78 -32.40 1.19
CA VAL A 92 7.18 -31.35 2.15
C VAL A 92 6.30 -31.39 3.41
N LEU A 93 4.98 -31.51 3.25
CA LEU A 93 4.06 -31.66 4.37
C LEU A 93 4.32 -32.96 5.15
N SER A 94 4.75 -34.02 4.47
CA SER A 94 5.14 -35.27 5.14
C SER A 94 6.42 -35.12 6.00
N ILE A 95 7.37 -34.27 5.60
CA ILE A 95 8.51 -33.90 6.46
C ILE A 95 7.99 -33.18 7.71
N SER A 96 7.04 -32.25 7.55
CA SER A 96 6.54 -31.44 8.63
C SER A 96 5.78 -32.24 9.73
N LYS A 97 5.33 -33.46 9.44
CA LYS A 97 4.77 -34.36 10.47
C LYS A 97 5.81 -34.79 11.50
N ARG A 98 7.09 -34.79 11.11
CA ARG A 98 8.22 -35.24 11.96
C ARG A 98 9.05 -34.09 12.49
N ARG A 99 9.14 -32.98 11.76
CA ARG A 99 10.01 -31.85 12.07
C ARG A 99 9.28 -30.53 11.77
N ASN A 100 9.19 -29.66 12.76
CA ASN A 100 8.63 -28.32 12.56
C ASN A 100 9.61 -27.42 11.78
N PHE A 101 9.10 -26.67 10.80
CA PHE A 101 9.84 -25.66 10.05
C PHE A 101 8.89 -24.62 9.42
N THR A 102 9.46 -23.47 9.03
CA THR A 102 8.76 -22.45 8.24
C THR A 102 9.10 -22.62 6.76
N LEU A 103 8.10 -22.76 5.91
CA LEU A 103 8.22 -22.67 4.46
C LEU A 103 7.61 -21.34 3.99
N VAL A 104 8.43 -20.49 3.39
CA VAL A 104 7.99 -19.24 2.77
C VAL A 104 8.00 -19.38 1.24
N MET A 105 6.87 -19.09 0.62
CA MET A 105 6.74 -18.97 -0.82
C MET A 105 6.49 -17.52 -1.21
N ASP A 106 7.52 -16.87 -1.72
CA ASP A 106 7.42 -15.47 -2.20
C ASP A 106 7.01 -15.44 -3.66
N GLU A 107 6.22 -14.43 -4.04
CA GLU A 107 5.56 -14.29 -5.35
C GLU A 107 4.65 -15.50 -5.69
N PHE A 108 3.92 -15.99 -4.68
CA PHE A 108 3.06 -17.18 -4.76
C PHE A 108 2.07 -17.15 -5.91
N GLN A 109 1.55 -15.97 -6.28
CA GLN A 109 0.66 -15.81 -7.42
C GLN A 109 1.28 -16.24 -8.76
N ASN A 110 2.60 -16.36 -8.86
CA ASN A 110 3.25 -16.81 -10.09
C ASN A 110 2.98 -18.29 -10.41
N LEU A 111 2.52 -19.10 -9.43
CA LEU A 111 2.06 -20.46 -9.70
C LEU A 111 0.93 -20.52 -10.73
N THR A 112 0.14 -19.44 -10.90
CA THR A 112 -0.88 -19.36 -11.97
C THR A 112 -0.31 -19.59 -13.38
N HIS A 113 1.00 -19.40 -13.58
CA HIS A 113 1.65 -19.61 -14.87
C HIS A 113 1.97 -21.07 -15.16
N THR A 114 1.83 -21.98 -14.19
CA THR A 114 2.12 -23.41 -14.38
C THR A 114 0.94 -24.15 -15.02
N ARG A 115 -0.23 -24.07 -14.39
CA ARG A 115 -1.49 -24.66 -14.90
C ARG A 115 -2.70 -24.09 -14.15
N ASP A 116 -3.88 -24.16 -14.78
CA ASP A 116 -5.12 -23.58 -14.22
C ASP A 116 -5.58 -24.28 -12.93
N SER A 117 -5.35 -25.58 -12.78
CA SER A 117 -5.78 -26.35 -11.60
C SER A 117 -4.86 -26.25 -10.40
N ILE A 118 -3.75 -25.52 -10.48
CA ILE A 118 -2.67 -25.56 -9.47
C ILE A 118 -3.18 -25.29 -8.04
N PHE A 119 -4.06 -24.32 -7.85
CA PHE A 119 -4.57 -23.97 -6.53
C PHE A 119 -5.60 -24.99 -6.00
N SER A 120 -6.39 -25.64 -6.88
CA SER A 120 -7.27 -26.74 -6.49
C SER A 120 -6.47 -27.95 -5.99
N ASP A 121 -5.36 -28.24 -6.67
CA ASP A 121 -4.49 -29.34 -6.29
C ASP A 121 -3.74 -29.04 -4.98
N ILE A 122 -3.25 -27.80 -4.80
CA ILE A 122 -2.65 -27.35 -3.54
C ILE A 122 -3.67 -27.44 -2.40
N GLN A 123 -4.91 -26.99 -2.63
CA GLN A 123 -6.00 -27.14 -1.66
C GLN A 123 -6.18 -28.58 -1.22
N SER A 124 -6.30 -29.50 -2.17
CA SER A 124 -6.52 -30.93 -1.89
C SER A 124 -5.38 -31.52 -1.05
N VAL A 125 -4.13 -31.18 -1.38
CA VAL A 125 -2.95 -31.64 -0.65
C VAL A 125 -2.90 -31.03 0.75
N TRP A 126 -3.20 -29.73 0.88
CA TRP A 126 -3.23 -29.04 2.17
C TRP A 126 -4.30 -29.64 3.09
N ASP A 127 -5.53 -29.74 2.62
CA ASP A 127 -6.65 -30.25 3.42
C ASP A 127 -6.46 -31.70 3.86
N ALA A 128 -5.76 -32.53 3.06
CA ALA A 128 -5.44 -33.92 3.40
C ALA A 128 -4.31 -34.09 4.44
N ASN A 129 -3.46 -33.06 4.64
CA ASN A 129 -2.26 -33.22 5.46
C ASN A 129 -2.19 -32.26 6.67
N LYS A 130 -2.94 -31.16 6.68
CA LYS A 130 -2.79 -30.08 7.66
C LYS A 130 -2.94 -30.53 9.12
N GLU A 131 -3.83 -31.49 9.42
CA GLU A 131 -4.12 -31.94 10.79
C GLU A 131 -2.95 -32.67 11.45
N GLU A 132 -2.09 -33.31 10.65
CA GLU A 132 -0.91 -34.05 11.14
C GLU A 132 0.40 -33.29 10.97
N SER A 133 0.36 -32.18 10.25
CA SER A 133 1.53 -31.38 9.88
C SER A 133 1.84 -30.32 10.93
N ARG A 134 3.14 -30.02 11.11
CA ARG A 134 3.67 -28.96 11.97
C ARG A 134 4.47 -27.99 11.14
N ILE A 135 3.77 -27.23 10.31
CA ILE A 135 4.39 -26.31 9.36
C ILE A 135 3.84 -24.91 9.54
N ASN A 136 4.73 -23.93 9.48
CA ASN A 136 4.36 -22.54 9.22
C ASN A 136 4.49 -22.28 7.72
N PHE A 137 3.40 -22.43 6.99
CA PHE A 137 3.35 -22.21 5.55
C PHE A 137 2.98 -20.75 5.26
N VAL A 138 3.98 -19.96 4.90
CA VAL A 138 3.83 -18.54 4.63
C VAL A 138 3.84 -18.29 3.14
N VAL A 139 2.78 -17.71 2.62
CA VAL A 139 2.67 -17.31 1.22
C VAL A 139 2.62 -15.79 1.11
N CYS A 140 3.43 -15.23 0.26
CA CYS A 140 3.43 -13.78 0.03
C CYS A 140 3.47 -13.45 -1.46
N GLY A 141 2.97 -12.26 -1.77
CA GLY A 141 2.95 -11.75 -3.13
C GLY A 141 2.90 -10.24 -3.19
N SER A 142 3.40 -9.70 -4.28
CA SER A 142 3.47 -8.27 -4.53
C SER A 142 2.33 -7.75 -5.42
N ILE A 143 1.66 -8.62 -6.19
CA ILE A 143 0.53 -8.28 -7.05
C ILE A 143 -0.75 -8.45 -6.22
N TYR A 144 -1.26 -7.32 -5.72
CA TYR A 144 -2.38 -7.30 -4.76
C TYR A 144 -3.63 -7.96 -5.33
N SER A 145 -4.02 -7.61 -6.55
CA SER A 145 -5.22 -8.14 -7.21
C SER A 145 -5.21 -9.66 -7.32
N LYS A 146 -4.06 -10.24 -7.68
CA LYS A 146 -3.92 -11.70 -7.81
C LYS A 146 -3.98 -12.40 -6.46
N MET A 147 -3.28 -11.89 -5.44
CA MET A 147 -3.33 -12.45 -4.10
C MET A 147 -4.72 -12.37 -3.49
N LYS A 148 -5.41 -11.24 -3.69
CA LYS A 148 -6.80 -11.06 -3.28
C LYS A 148 -7.71 -12.09 -3.96
N LYS A 149 -7.58 -12.27 -5.28
CA LYS A 149 -8.34 -13.30 -6.00
C LYS A 149 -8.11 -14.68 -5.41
N ILE A 150 -6.86 -15.12 -5.22
CA ILE A 150 -6.51 -16.46 -4.75
C ILE A 150 -7.08 -16.77 -3.36
N PHE A 151 -7.06 -15.78 -2.43
CA PHE A 151 -7.37 -16.04 -1.01
C PHE A 151 -8.66 -15.40 -0.50
N ASP A 152 -9.20 -14.37 -1.15
CA ASP A 152 -10.36 -13.60 -0.68
C ASP A 152 -11.61 -13.84 -1.54
N ASP A 153 -11.46 -14.35 -2.76
CA ASP A 153 -12.59 -14.71 -3.61
C ASP A 153 -13.14 -16.08 -3.16
N LYS A 154 -14.45 -16.09 -2.82
CA LYS A 154 -15.14 -17.29 -2.32
C LYS A 154 -15.21 -18.43 -3.33
N ASP A 155 -15.09 -18.12 -4.62
CA ASP A 155 -15.13 -19.09 -5.69
C ASP A 155 -13.76 -19.74 -5.96
N GLU A 156 -12.69 -19.26 -5.31
CA GLU A 156 -11.33 -19.77 -5.48
C GLU A 156 -10.96 -20.85 -4.46
N PRO A 157 -10.17 -21.86 -4.85
CA PRO A 157 -9.89 -23.05 -4.03
C PRO A 157 -9.26 -22.76 -2.67
N LEU A 158 -8.38 -21.75 -2.57
CA LEU A 158 -7.68 -21.44 -1.33
C LEU A 158 -8.43 -20.47 -0.41
N TYR A 159 -9.65 -20.07 -0.79
CA TYR A 159 -10.52 -19.27 0.08
C TYR A 159 -10.74 -19.97 1.44
N GLY A 160 -10.57 -19.21 2.53
CA GLY A 160 -10.79 -19.70 3.89
C GLY A 160 -9.71 -20.66 4.45
N ARG A 161 -8.59 -20.93 3.71
CA ARG A 161 -7.49 -21.79 4.21
C ARG A 161 -6.43 -21.03 4.99
N ALA A 162 -6.34 -19.72 4.80
CA ALA A 162 -5.41 -18.91 5.58
C ALA A 162 -5.86 -18.80 7.04
N THR A 163 -4.98 -19.17 7.97
CA THR A 163 -5.19 -19.04 9.42
C THR A 163 -4.74 -17.68 9.94
N ALA A 164 -3.85 -16.99 9.21
CA ALA A 164 -3.43 -15.62 9.48
C ALA A 164 -3.30 -14.81 8.19
N ARG A 165 -3.62 -13.53 8.26
CA ARG A 165 -3.52 -12.59 7.12
C ARG A 165 -2.90 -11.28 7.58
N LEU A 166 -1.81 -10.88 6.94
CA LEU A 166 -1.13 -9.63 7.20
C LEU A 166 -1.08 -8.78 5.93
N LYS A 167 -1.63 -7.58 6.00
CA LYS A 167 -1.45 -6.57 4.95
C LYS A 167 -0.39 -5.58 5.40
N ILE A 168 0.81 -5.67 4.83
CA ILE A 168 1.92 -4.77 5.16
C ILE A 168 1.65 -3.42 4.52
N ARG A 169 1.59 -2.39 5.37
CA ARG A 169 1.33 -1.01 4.96
C ARG A 169 2.63 -0.20 4.88
N PRO A 170 2.63 0.97 4.21
CA PRO A 170 3.72 1.94 4.30
C PRO A 170 4.03 2.31 5.76
N PHE A 171 5.21 2.85 6.01
CA PHE A 171 5.54 3.43 7.31
C PHE A 171 4.51 4.49 7.69
N ASN A 172 4.10 4.49 8.96
CA ASN A 172 3.24 5.53 9.51
C ASN A 172 3.99 6.86 9.62
N LEU A 173 3.27 7.93 9.91
CA LEU A 173 3.85 9.28 9.97
C LEU A 173 4.88 9.44 11.09
N ALA A 174 4.65 8.79 12.23
CA ALA A 174 5.58 8.81 13.36
C ALA A 174 6.91 8.15 12.96
N THR A 175 6.85 7.01 12.29
CA THR A 175 8.04 6.29 11.80
C THR A 175 8.80 7.12 10.76
N LEU A 176 8.11 7.77 9.82
CA LEU A 176 8.77 8.65 8.84
C LEU A 176 9.51 9.81 9.52
N LYS A 177 8.90 10.40 10.55
CA LYS A 177 9.52 11.48 11.35
C LYS A 177 10.77 10.97 12.08
N ILE A 178 10.70 9.78 12.69
CA ILE A 178 11.85 9.15 13.35
C ILE A 178 12.97 8.88 12.35
N ILE A 179 12.66 8.30 11.19
CA ILE A 179 13.66 8.01 10.16
C ILE A 179 14.33 9.29 9.70
N LEU A 180 13.56 10.30 9.31
CA LEU A 180 14.12 11.56 8.84
C LEU A 180 15.01 12.22 9.91
N ASN A 181 14.57 12.21 11.18
CA ASN A 181 15.34 12.76 12.29
C ASN A 181 16.65 11.98 12.57
N ASP A 182 16.65 10.66 12.39
CA ASP A 182 17.85 9.84 12.54
C ASP A 182 18.94 10.17 11.50
N PHE A 183 18.53 10.54 10.28
CA PHE A 183 19.44 10.89 9.20
C PHE A 183 19.76 12.39 9.15
N ASN A 184 18.82 13.25 9.51
CA ASN A 184 18.97 14.70 9.56
C ASN A 184 18.27 15.27 10.80
N PRO A 185 18.94 15.40 11.95
CA PRO A 185 18.36 15.96 13.17
C PRO A 185 17.89 17.42 13.05
N GLN A 186 18.32 18.13 12.01
CA GLN A 186 17.95 19.53 11.74
C GLN A 186 16.87 19.65 10.66
N ASN A 187 16.15 18.54 10.39
CA ASN A 187 15.09 18.55 9.39
C ASN A 187 13.95 19.51 9.75
N SER A 188 13.28 19.99 8.73
CA SER A 188 12.11 20.84 8.82
C SER A 188 10.81 20.06 8.51
N GLU A 189 9.67 20.66 8.82
CA GLU A 189 8.36 20.15 8.41
C GLU A 189 8.22 20.08 6.88
N GLU A 190 8.90 20.97 6.15
CA GLU A 190 8.94 20.92 4.67
C GLU A 190 9.66 19.67 4.17
N ASP A 191 10.72 19.27 4.82
CA ASP A 191 11.48 18.06 4.46
C ASP A 191 10.65 16.81 4.73
N LEU A 192 9.95 16.78 5.87
CA LEU A 192 9.04 15.68 6.20
C LEU A 192 7.87 15.60 5.20
N LEU A 193 7.30 16.75 4.83
CA LEU A 193 6.20 16.78 3.87
C LEU A 193 6.67 16.32 2.48
N ALA A 194 7.86 16.74 2.03
CA ALA A 194 8.45 16.30 0.77
C ALA A 194 8.75 14.79 0.76
N LEU A 195 9.31 14.27 1.86
CA LEU A 195 9.54 12.83 2.02
C LEU A 195 8.23 12.04 1.95
N TYR A 196 7.21 12.47 2.69
CA TYR A 196 5.87 11.86 2.67
C TYR A 196 5.21 11.96 1.28
N MET A 197 5.31 13.12 0.63
CA MET A 197 4.76 13.39 -0.68
C MET A 197 5.30 12.45 -1.76
N ILE A 198 6.63 12.25 -1.78
CA ILE A 198 7.29 11.48 -2.84
C ILE A 198 7.31 9.99 -2.52
N THR A 199 7.49 9.60 -1.25
CA THR A 199 7.64 8.18 -0.90
C THR A 199 6.36 7.49 -0.49
N GLY A 200 5.36 8.26 0.02
CA GLY A 200 4.17 7.71 0.65
C GLY A 200 4.49 6.77 1.83
N GLY A 201 5.70 6.81 2.37
CA GLY A 201 6.15 5.91 3.44
C GLY A 201 6.57 4.51 2.96
N VAL A 202 6.71 4.28 1.67
CA VAL A 202 7.18 2.98 1.13
C VAL A 202 8.65 2.77 1.54
N ALA A 203 8.91 1.69 2.27
CA ALA A 203 10.21 1.45 2.92
C ALA A 203 11.41 1.58 1.98
N LYS A 204 11.34 1.01 0.78
CA LYS A 204 12.44 1.09 -0.19
C LYS A 204 12.67 2.51 -0.73
N TYR A 205 11.61 3.28 -0.90
CA TYR A 205 11.73 4.66 -1.40
C TYR A 205 12.36 5.57 -0.34
N VAL A 206 11.93 5.42 0.91
CA VAL A 206 12.54 6.11 2.04
C VAL A 206 14.01 5.72 2.17
N GLU A 207 14.33 4.42 2.13
CA GLU A 207 15.71 3.93 2.17
C GLU A 207 16.58 4.55 1.07
N LEU A 208 16.09 4.59 -0.18
CA LEU A 208 16.85 5.13 -1.31
C LEU A 208 17.21 6.60 -1.11
N LEU A 209 16.25 7.43 -0.70
CA LEU A 209 16.51 8.86 -0.46
C LEU A 209 17.48 9.06 0.72
N MET A 210 17.24 8.38 1.84
CA MET A 210 18.08 8.49 3.03
C MET A 210 19.52 8.03 2.78
N THR A 211 19.71 6.91 2.08
CA THR A 211 21.07 6.39 1.79
C THR A 211 21.83 7.22 0.76
N ARG A 212 21.12 8.00 -0.06
CA ARG A 212 21.73 8.94 -1.03
C ARG A 212 21.99 10.33 -0.45
N GLY A 213 21.62 10.57 0.81
CA GLY A 213 21.82 11.85 1.46
C GLY A 213 20.81 12.92 1.06
N ALA A 214 19.66 12.52 0.52
CA ALA A 214 18.58 13.44 0.14
C ALA A 214 17.64 13.67 1.34
N PHE A 215 17.94 14.69 2.15
CA PHE A 215 17.24 14.94 3.41
C PHE A 215 16.35 16.18 3.40
N SER A 216 16.73 17.20 2.63
CA SER A 216 15.92 18.41 2.47
C SER A 216 14.93 18.27 1.32
N LYS A 217 13.87 19.09 1.35
CA LYS A 217 12.86 19.15 0.29
C LYS A 217 13.50 19.23 -1.11
N ASP A 218 14.47 20.12 -1.29
CA ASP A 218 15.08 20.36 -2.59
C ASP A 218 15.98 19.19 -3.03
N GLU A 219 16.71 18.57 -2.11
CA GLU A 219 17.49 17.36 -2.38
C GLU A 219 16.59 16.16 -2.71
N ILE A 220 15.48 15.97 -1.99
CA ILE A 220 14.49 14.91 -2.22
C ILE A 220 13.91 15.03 -3.63
N VAL A 221 13.47 16.24 -4.04
CA VAL A 221 12.95 16.49 -5.38
C VAL A 221 14.02 16.28 -6.44
N LYS A 222 15.23 16.77 -6.21
CA LYS A 222 16.37 16.64 -7.13
C LYS A 222 16.78 15.17 -7.31
N ASP A 223 16.92 14.40 -6.24
CA ASP A 223 17.29 12.97 -6.33
C ASP A 223 16.20 12.14 -7.04
N ALA A 224 14.94 12.38 -6.70
CA ALA A 224 13.81 11.69 -7.33
C ALA A 224 13.72 11.93 -8.86
N LEU A 225 14.20 13.07 -9.33
CA LEU A 225 14.20 13.50 -10.72
C LEU A 225 15.61 13.66 -11.28
N SER A 226 16.55 12.83 -10.86
CA SER A 226 17.93 12.82 -11.37
C SER A 226 18.12 11.78 -12.46
N VAL A 227 19.20 11.89 -13.24
CA VAL A 227 19.58 10.89 -14.24
C VAL A 227 19.82 9.55 -13.57
N GLY A 228 19.16 8.50 -14.07
CA GLY A 228 19.24 7.17 -13.49
C GLY A 228 18.46 7.01 -12.17
N SER A 229 17.59 7.98 -11.85
CA SER A 229 16.73 7.84 -10.68
C SER A 229 15.74 6.70 -10.85
N PHE A 230 15.72 5.86 -9.84
CA PHE A 230 14.78 4.75 -9.71
C PHE A 230 13.29 5.17 -9.85
N PHE A 231 12.96 6.35 -9.38
CA PHE A 231 11.58 6.85 -9.36
C PHE A 231 11.01 7.15 -10.75
N LEU A 232 11.85 7.36 -11.77
CA LEU A 232 11.40 7.72 -13.11
C LEU A 232 10.56 6.62 -13.76
N ASP A 233 10.96 5.35 -13.60
CA ASP A 233 10.31 4.21 -14.23
C ASP A 233 9.44 3.37 -13.28
N GLU A 234 9.63 3.52 -11.97
CA GLU A 234 8.99 2.68 -10.94
C GLU A 234 7.47 2.64 -11.03
N GLY A 235 6.82 3.78 -11.27
CA GLY A 235 5.35 3.82 -11.38
C GLY A 235 4.85 2.97 -12.54
N GLN A 236 5.56 2.99 -13.68
CA GLN A 236 5.22 2.20 -14.85
C GLN A 236 5.48 0.71 -14.63
N GLU A 237 6.64 0.36 -14.06
CA GLU A 237 6.99 -1.04 -13.78
C GLU A 237 6.00 -1.70 -12.80
N MET A 238 5.64 -0.98 -11.75
CA MET A 238 4.72 -1.48 -10.74
C MET A 238 3.31 -1.74 -11.31
N LEU A 239 2.80 -0.82 -12.12
CA LEU A 239 1.42 -0.88 -12.60
C LEU A 239 1.24 -1.81 -13.80
N ARG A 240 2.28 -2.04 -14.61
CA ARG A 240 2.21 -2.99 -15.73
C ARG A 240 1.94 -4.42 -15.26
N ASP A 241 2.53 -4.82 -14.15
CA ASP A 241 2.31 -6.16 -13.56
C ASP A 241 0.87 -6.33 -13.06
N GLU A 242 0.22 -5.24 -12.57
CA GLU A 242 -1.17 -5.25 -12.11
C GLU A 242 -2.18 -5.21 -13.27
N PHE A 243 -1.98 -4.34 -14.25
CA PHE A 243 -3.01 -4.04 -15.28
C PHE A 243 -2.94 -4.94 -16.50
N GLY A 244 -1.81 -5.60 -16.76
CA GLY A 244 -1.63 -6.43 -17.94
C GLY A 244 -1.75 -5.63 -19.25
N LYS A 245 -2.52 -6.15 -20.24
CA LYS A 245 -2.63 -5.56 -21.58
C LYS A 245 -3.40 -4.24 -21.64
N ASP A 246 -4.31 -4.00 -20.72
CA ASP A 246 -5.21 -2.81 -20.72
C ASP A 246 -4.61 -1.59 -20.03
N TYR A 247 -3.32 -1.60 -19.75
CA TYR A 247 -2.65 -0.56 -18.96
C TYR A 247 -2.88 0.87 -19.49
N GLY A 248 -3.04 1.08 -20.79
CA GLY A 248 -3.18 2.41 -21.39
C GLY A 248 -4.41 3.19 -20.88
N ASN A 249 -5.57 2.54 -20.76
CA ASN A 249 -6.78 3.18 -20.23
C ASN A 249 -6.66 3.48 -18.73
N TYR A 250 -6.09 2.57 -17.95
CA TYR A 250 -5.82 2.80 -16.53
C TYR A 250 -4.87 3.97 -16.31
N PHE A 251 -3.80 4.07 -17.10
CA PHE A 251 -2.83 5.17 -17.03
C PHE A 251 -3.49 6.52 -17.38
N SER A 252 -4.34 6.56 -18.40
CA SER A 252 -5.08 7.77 -18.77
C SER A 252 -5.99 8.25 -17.64
N ILE A 253 -6.73 7.33 -17.01
CA ILE A 253 -7.61 7.61 -15.87
C ILE A 253 -6.81 8.10 -14.65
N LEU A 254 -5.71 7.42 -14.29
CA LEU A 254 -4.87 7.81 -13.17
C LEU A 254 -4.18 9.17 -13.42
N SER A 255 -3.80 9.46 -14.68
CA SER A 255 -3.27 10.76 -15.06
C SER A 255 -4.32 11.87 -14.90
N ALA A 256 -5.56 11.63 -15.30
CA ALA A 256 -6.67 12.58 -15.10
C ALA A 256 -6.87 12.87 -13.60
N ILE A 257 -6.97 11.82 -12.77
CA ILE A 257 -7.15 11.98 -11.32
C ILE A 257 -5.98 12.76 -10.69
N ALA A 258 -4.74 12.45 -11.06
CA ALA A 258 -3.55 13.14 -10.54
C ALA A 258 -3.47 14.61 -10.94
N THR A 259 -4.14 15.01 -12.02
CA THR A 259 -4.20 16.40 -12.48
C THR A 259 -5.41 17.18 -12.01
N GLY A 260 -6.31 16.54 -11.25
CA GLY A 260 -7.44 17.21 -10.58
C GLY A 260 -8.82 16.85 -11.13
N GLU A 261 -8.90 16.01 -12.17
CA GLU A 261 -10.18 15.53 -12.70
C GLU A 261 -10.66 14.36 -11.84
N THR A 262 -11.43 14.64 -10.79
CA THR A 262 -11.72 13.66 -9.73
C THR A 262 -13.10 13.04 -9.83
N SER A 263 -14.03 13.65 -10.53
CA SER A 263 -15.35 13.05 -10.77
C SER A 263 -15.37 12.17 -12.02
N ARG A 264 -16.28 11.17 -12.05
CA ARG A 264 -16.45 10.31 -13.22
C ARG A 264 -16.70 11.08 -14.52
N GLY A 265 -17.44 12.18 -14.44
CA GLY A 265 -17.74 13.01 -15.60
C GLY A 265 -16.51 13.74 -16.14
N GLU A 266 -15.73 14.35 -15.26
CA GLU A 266 -14.48 15.03 -15.59
C GLU A 266 -13.45 14.05 -16.17
N ILE A 267 -13.25 12.89 -15.53
CA ILE A 267 -12.35 11.83 -16.02
C ILE A 267 -12.75 11.40 -17.43
N LYS A 268 -14.05 11.15 -17.69
CA LYS A 268 -14.55 10.81 -19.02
C LYS A 268 -14.27 11.93 -20.03
N SER A 269 -14.55 13.16 -19.67
CA SER A 269 -14.32 14.34 -20.54
C SER A 269 -12.85 14.53 -20.89
N TYR A 270 -11.97 14.30 -19.92
CA TYR A 270 -10.52 14.43 -20.09
C TYR A 270 -9.91 13.30 -20.93
N THR A 271 -10.34 12.04 -20.68
CA THR A 271 -9.71 10.86 -21.27
C THR A 271 -10.41 10.34 -22.53
N GLY A 272 -11.68 10.68 -22.75
CA GLY A 272 -12.55 10.07 -23.76
C GLY A 272 -12.97 8.64 -23.42
N VAL A 273 -12.59 8.08 -22.24
CA VAL A 273 -12.84 6.71 -21.84
C VAL A 273 -14.09 6.61 -20.97
N GLU A 274 -14.93 5.60 -21.18
CA GLU A 274 -16.01 5.24 -20.25
C GLU A 274 -15.41 4.66 -18.95
N ALA A 275 -15.18 5.54 -17.97
CA ALA A 275 -14.34 5.25 -16.82
C ALA A 275 -14.96 4.28 -15.78
N GLY A 276 -16.30 4.03 -15.79
CA GLY A 276 -16.99 3.35 -14.69
C GLY A 276 -16.38 2.01 -14.30
N GLY A 277 -16.26 1.07 -15.25
CA GLY A 277 -15.71 -0.25 -14.98
C GLY A 277 -14.23 -0.24 -14.62
N TYR A 278 -13.46 0.71 -15.15
CA TYR A 278 -12.05 0.90 -14.80
C TYR A 278 -11.88 1.44 -13.38
N LEU A 279 -12.71 2.41 -12.99
CA LEU A 279 -12.70 2.98 -11.62
C LEU A 279 -13.07 1.93 -10.58
N ASP A 280 -14.08 1.09 -10.88
CA ASP A 280 -14.47 0.01 -9.98
C ASP A 280 -13.32 -1.00 -9.78
N LYS A 281 -12.60 -1.36 -10.83
CA LYS A 281 -11.42 -2.23 -10.73
C LYS A 281 -10.25 -1.56 -10.01
N LEU A 282 -9.96 -0.29 -10.32
CA LEU A 282 -8.90 0.47 -9.65
C LEU A 282 -9.14 0.57 -8.13
N GLU A 283 -10.40 0.69 -7.70
CA GLU A 283 -10.78 0.75 -6.29
C GLU A 283 -10.80 -0.65 -5.65
N ASN A 284 -11.55 -1.59 -6.24
CA ASN A 284 -11.88 -2.85 -5.59
C ASN A 284 -10.87 -3.97 -5.84
N ASP A 285 -10.29 -4.04 -7.04
CA ASP A 285 -9.37 -5.13 -7.40
C ASP A 285 -7.92 -4.74 -7.15
N PHE A 286 -7.53 -3.50 -7.50
CA PHE A 286 -6.13 -3.05 -7.45
C PHE A 286 -5.78 -2.26 -6.19
N ASP A 287 -6.76 -1.71 -5.45
CA ASP A 287 -6.54 -0.87 -4.25
C ASP A 287 -5.64 0.36 -4.53
N ILE A 288 -5.75 0.93 -5.74
CA ILE A 288 -4.92 2.05 -6.20
C ILE A 288 -5.61 3.39 -5.97
N ILE A 289 -6.92 3.43 -6.14
CA ILE A 289 -7.72 4.62 -5.86
C ILE A 289 -8.69 4.37 -4.72
N SER A 290 -9.17 5.44 -4.12
CA SER A 290 -10.28 5.41 -3.18
C SER A 290 -11.37 6.38 -3.61
N ARG A 291 -12.60 5.98 -3.37
CA ARG A 291 -13.79 6.81 -3.57
C ARG A 291 -14.06 7.62 -2.31
N ARG A 292 -14.10 8.95 -2.47
CA ARG A 292 -14.44 9.86 -1.38
C ARG A 292 -15.86 10.40 -1.59
N ARG A 293 -16.57 10.52 -0.49
CA ARG A 293 -17.90 11.13 -0.41
C ARG A 293 -17.88 12.21 0.64
N PRO A 294 -18.60 13.33 0.44
CA PRO A 294 -18.73 14.32 1.48
C PRO A 294 -19.32 13.71 2.75
N TYR A 295 -18.83 14.09 3.91
CA TYR A 295 -19.44 13.70 5.17
C TYR A 295 -20.95 14.00 5.17
N LEU A 296 -21.77 13.13 5.75
CA LEU A 296 -23.24 13.16 5.73
C LEU A 296 -23.90 12.92 4.35
N ALA A 297 -23.16 12.70 3.29
CA ALA A 297 -23.78 12.35 2.01
C ALA A 297 -24.33 10.91 2.04
N GLY A 298 -25.52 10.72 1.51
CA GLY A 298 -26.13 9.39 1.38
C GLY A 298 -25.34 8.46 0.45
N GLU A 299 -25.54 7.16 0.58
CA GLU A 299 -24.84 6.14 -0.20
C GLU A 299 -24.98 6.32 -1.73
N ASN A 300 -26.13 6.80 -2.18
CA ASN A 300 -26.43 7.02 -3.60
C ASN A 300 -26.07 8.43 -4.10
N THR A 301 -25.25 9.18 -3.37
CA THR A 301 -24.83 10.51 -3.80
C THR A 301 -24.09 10.46 -5.13
N LYS A 302 -24.33 11.45 -5.98
CA LYS A 302 -23.55 11.69 -7.21
C LYS A 302 -22.30 12.55 -6.96
N SER A 303 -22.20 13.14 -5.76
CA SER A 303 -21.04 13.92 -5.34
C SER A 303 -19.95 12.96 -4.84
N VAL A 304 -19.23 12.37 -5.77
CA VAL A 304 -18.17 11.40 -5.52
C VAL A 304 -16.91 11.87 -6.21
N GLU A 305 -15.80 11.80 -5.50
CA GLU A 305 -14.45 12.05 -6.01
C GLU A 305 -13.60 10.79 -5.92
N TYR A 306 -12.79 10.56 -6.93
CA TYR A 306 -11.79 9.50 -6.97
C TYR A 306 -10.41 10.10 -6.72
N VAL A 307 -9.64 9.49 -5.83
CA VAL A 307 -8.29 9.94 -5.50
C VAL A 307 -7.32 8.77 -5.54
N ILE A 308 -6.11 9.01 -6.02
CA ILE A 308 -5.03 8.01 -5.95
C ILE A 308 -4.64 7.86 -4.49
N SER A 309 -4.78 6.65 -3.94
CA SER A 309 -4.53 6.35 -2.53
C SER A 309 -3.05 6.48 -2.16
N ASP A 310 -2.16 6.23 -3.10
CA ASP A 310 -0.72 6.21 -2.95
C ASP A 310 -0.08 7.54 -3.34
N ASN A 311 0.68 8.15 -2.42
CA ASN A 311 1.31 9.44 -2.66
C ASN A 311 2.36 9.40 -3.76
N PHE A 312 3.20 8.32 -3.80
CA PHE A 312 4.18 8.17 -4.86
C PHE A 312 3.52 8.10 -6.23
N LEU A 313 2.48 7.28 -6.39
CA LEU A 313 1.76 7.19 -7.67
C LEU A 313 1.11 8.51 -8.04
N ASN A 314 0.52 9.23 -7.08
CA ASN A 314 -0.06 10.55 -7.32
C ASN A 314 1.00 11.54 -7.82
N PHE A 315 2.17 11.59 -7.16
CA PHE A 315 3.32 12.38 -7.59
C PHE A 315 3.82 11.95 -8.97
N TRP A 316 3.95 10.63 -9.19
CA TRP A 316 4.48 10.07 -10.43
C TRP A 316 3.60 10.41 -11.64
N PHE A 317 2.27 10.25 -11.54
CA PHE A 317 1.36 10.61 -12.62
C PHE A 317 1.32 12.11 -12.87
N ARG A 318 1.32 12.92 -11.81
CA ARG A 318 1.24 14.37 -11.94
C ARG A 318 2.46 14.99 -12.57
N PHE A 319 3.67 14.50 -12.27
CA PHE A 319 4.92 15.14 -12.67
C PHE A 319 5.77 14.30 -13.61
N ILE A 320 5.94 13.01 -13.36
CA ILE A 320 6.82 12.18 -14.19
C ILE A 320 6.08 11.71 -15.43
N TYR A 321 4.92 11.07 -15.28
CA TYR A 321 4.17 10.57 -16.42
C TYR A 321 3.61 11.70 -17.29
N ARG A 322 3.05 12.75 -16.70
CA ARG A 322 2.56 13.92 -17.41
C ARG A 322 3.61 14.58 -18.30
N TYR A 323 4.85 14.62 -17.83
CA TYR A 323 5.98 15.20 -18.56
C TYR A 323 6.92 14.16 -19.16
N ARG A 324 6.38 12.97 -19.46
CA ARG A 324 7.16 11.82 -19.95
C ARG A 324 8.09 12.16 -21.11
N SER A 325 7.65 12.98 -22.06
CA SER A 325 8.48 13.41 -23.20
C SER A 325 9.76 14.15 -22.75
N ALA A 326 9.66 14.99 -21.72
CA ALA A 326 10.82 15.69 -21.18
C ALA A 326 11.74 14.73 -20.41
N VAL A 327 11.17 13.77 -19.71
CA VAL A 327 11.92 12.71 -19.00
C VAL A 327 12.70 11.85 -20.00
N GLU A 328 12.07 11.40 -21.08
CA GLU A 328 12.69 10.54 -22.11
C GLU A 328 13.86 11.21 -22.83
N VAL A 329 13.81 12.53 -23.04
CA VAL A 329 14.94 13.27 -23.64
C VAL A 329 15.98 13.76 -22.60
N GLY A 330 15.81 13.36 -21.33
CA GLY A 330 16.75 13.70 -20.25
C GLY A 330 16.65 15.14 -19.75
N ASN A 331 15.60 15.91 -20.09
CA ASN A 331 15.40 17.29 -19.62
C ASN A 331 14.83 17.34 -18.20
N LEU A 332 15.55 16.72 -17.27
CA LEU A 332 15.08 16.49 -15.88
C LEU A 332 15.08 17.79 -15.05
N GLU A 333 16.00 18.72 -15.32
CA GLU A 333 16.02 20.02 -14.64
C GLU A 333 14.74 20.82 -14.94
N TRP A 334 14.24 20.75 -16.17
CA TRP A 334 12.97 21.38 -16.51
C TRP A 334 11.79 20.74 -15.73
N VAL A 335 11.78 19.40 -15.60
CA VAL A 335 10.77 18.69 -14.80
C VAL A 335 10.87 19.05 -13.32
N GLN A 336 12.07 19.12 -12.76
CA GLN A 336 12.32 19.62 -11.40
C GLN A 336 11.75 21.02 -11.21
N GLY A 337 11.99 21.92 -12.17
CA GLY A 337 11.42 23.28 -12.16
C GLY A 337 9.90 23.30 -12.16
N LYS A 338 9.24 22.34 -12.86
CA LYS A 338 7.77 22.20 -12.82
C LYS A 338 7.29 21.72 -11.45
N VAL A 339 7.97 20.77 -10.82
CA VAL A 339 7.64 20.31 -9.46
C VAL A 339 7.79 21.45 -8.46
N LEU A 340 8.93 22.15 -8.46
CA LEU A 340 9.19 23.23 -7.52
C LEU A 340 8.24 24.42 -7.72
N GLY A 341 7.87 24.74 -8.98
CA GLY A 341 6.92 25.81 -9.29
C GLY A 341 5.48 25.50 -8.87
N ASP A 342 5.07 24.23 -8.85
CA ASP A 342 3.74 23.77 -8.41
C ASP A 342 3.72 23.28 -6.95
N TYR A 343 4.88 23.28 -6.30
CA TYR A 343 5.09 22.62 -4.99
C TYR A 343 4.12 23.10 -3.92
N GLU A 344 3.95 24.41 -3.74
CA GLU A 344 3.06 24.94 -2.69
C GLU A 344 1.60 24.52 -2.90
N THR A 345 1.13 24.56 -4.15
CA THR A 345 -0.24 24.18 -4.49
C THR A 345 -0.43 22.68 -4.30
N TYR A 346 0.45 21.88 -4.87
CA TYR A 346 0.35 20.41 -4.80
C TYR A 346 0.51 19.88 -3.36
N SER A 347 1.50 20.37 -2.64
CA SER A 347 1.75 19.96 -1.26
C SER A 347 0.69 20.45 -0.26
N GLY A 348 -0.13 21.43 -0.63
CA GLY A 348 -1.33 21.80 0.14
C GLY A 348 -2.29 20.61 0.29
N GLY A 349 -2.66 19.97 -0.80
CA GLY A 349 -3.52 18.77 -0.78
C GLY A 349 -2.85 17.55 -0.11
N ILE A 350 -1.51 17.45 -0.21
CA ILE A 350 -0.74 16.42 0.53
C ILE A 350 -0.74 16.69 2.03
N LEU A 351 -0.67 17.96 2.46
CA LEU A 351 -0.75 18.33 3.87
C LEU A 351 -2.12 17.99 4.49
N GLU A 352 -3.21 18.22 3.75
CA GLU A 352 -4.55 17.78 4.18
C GLU A 352 -4.60 16.24 4.34
N ARG A 353 -4.04 15.51 3.37
CA ARG A 353 -3.92 14.03 3.45
C ARG A 353 -3.08 13.61 4.65
N TYR A 354 -1.98 14.30 4.93
CA TYR A 354 -1.12 14.07 6.08
C TYR A 354 -1.92 14.18 7.38
N PHE A 355 -2.71 15.24 7.57
CA PHE A 355 -3.49 15.39 8.78
C PHE A 355 -4.63 14.39 8.88
N ARG A 356 -5.33 14.06 7.81
CA ARG A 356 -6.31 12.97 7.84
C ARG A 356 -5.67 11.64 8.25
N GLN A 357 -4.50 11.32 7.73
CA GLN A 357 -3.74 10.12 8.15
C GLN A 357 -3.31 10.22 9.62
N LYS A 358 -2.79 11.36 10.05
CA LYS A 358 -2.37 11.59 11.45
C LYS A 358 -3.51 11.33 12.43
N TYR A 359 -4.70 11.84 12.16
CA TYR A 359 -5.88 11.59 12.97
C TYR A 359 -6.33 10.12 12.92
N SER A 360 -6.28 9.49 11.77
CA SER A 360 -6.59 8.07 11.61
C SER A 360 -5.60 7.18 12.39
N GLU A 361 -4.31 7.51 12.37
CA GLU A 361 -3.25 6.75 13.07
C GLU A 361 -3.34 6.83 14.61
N THR A 362 -4.10 7.77 15.16
CA THR A 362 -4.36 7.81 16.62
C THR A 362 -5.18 6.61 17.10
N GLY A 363 -5.92 5.95 16.22
CA GLY A 363 -6.85 4.87 16.56
C GLY A 363 -8.06 5.30 17.38
N ARG A 364 -8.21 6.60 17.68
CA ARG A 364 -9.32 7.15 18.46
C ARG A 364 -10.59 7.29 17.65
N TYR A 365 -10.46 7.77 16.41
CA TYR A 365 -11.60 8.13 15.56
C TYR A 365 -12.02 6.96 14.69
N ASN A 366 -13.30 6.60 14.72
CA ASN A 366 -13.85 5.53 13.86
C ASN A 366 -14.05 5.98 12.41
N LEU A 367 -14.12 7.31 12.16
CA LEU A 367 -14.18 7.87 10.81
C LEU A 367 -13.29 9.11 10.72
N VAL A 368 -12.44 9.17 9.72
CA VAL A 368 -11.67 10.37 9.34
C VAL A 368 -11.90 10.65 7.88
N THR A 369 -12.47 11.82 7.56
CA THR A 369 -12.91 12.18 6.20
C THR A 369 -12.81 13.69 5.98
N ASN A 370 -13.44 14.19 4.93
CA ASN A 370 -13.60 15.60 4.61
C ASN A 370 -15.06 15.89 4.20
N TYR A 371 -15.38 17.16 3.99
CA TYR A 371 -16.70 17.59 3.55
C TYR A 371 -16.58 18.64 2.45
N TRP A 372 -17.46 18.55 1.47
CA TRP A 372 -17.63 19.59 0.46
C TRP A 372 -19.08 19.64 -0.03
N LYS A 373 -19.51 20.79 -0.48
CA LYS A 373 -20.77 20.96 -1.19
C LYS A 373 -20.56 20.82 -2.70
N LYS A 374 -21.60 20.40 -3.40
CA LYS A 374 -21.57 20.18 -4.85
C LYS A 374 -21.16 21.43 -5.67
N ASP A 375 -21.40 22.62 -5.12
CA ASP A 375 -21.04 23.90 -5.74
C ASP A 375 -19.59 24.33 -5.43
N GLY A 376 -18.83 23.51 -4.69
CA GLY A 376 -17.42 23.79 -4.34
C GLY A 376 -17.22 24.95 -3.35
N LYS A 377 -18.29 25.56 -2.82
CA LYS A 377 -18.17 26.75 -1.99
C LYS A 377 -17.81 26.48 -0.53
N ASP A 378 -18.23 25.34 0.01
CA ASP A 378 -17.98 24.97 1.40
C ASP A 378 -17.18 23.67 1.43
N GLU A 379 -15.87 23.78 1.58
CA GLU A 379 -14.97 22.66 1.77
C GLU A 379 -14.40 22.70 3.20
N ILE A 380 -14.33 21.51 3.82
CA ILE A 380 -13.74 21.28 5.14
C ILE A 380 -12.70 20.17 4.97
N ASP A 381 -11.46 20.46 5.28
CA ASP A 381 -10.30 19.63 4.96
C ASP A 381 -10.19 18.37 5.83
N LEU A 382 -10.70 18.46 7.08
CA LEU A 382 -10.65 17.37 8.06
C LEU A 382 -11.96 17.29 8.85
N ILE A 383 -12.52 16.09 8.94
CA ILE A 383 -13.56 15.71 9.89
C ILE A 383 -13.13 14.39 10.52
N ALA A 384 -12.95 14.38 11.84
CA ALA A 384 -12.64 13.18 12.60
C ALA A 384 -13.76 12.92 13.62
N VAL A 385 -14.37 11.73 13.54
CA VAL A 385 -15.56 11.35 14.28
C VAL A 385 -15.23 10.25 15.28
N ASP A 386 -15.60 10.46 16.53
CA ASP A 386 -15.61 9.46 17.59
C ASP A 386 -17.08 9.23 18.00
N GLU A 387 -17.67 8.18 17.47
CA GLU A 387 -19.08 7.86 17.73
C GLU A 387 -19.33 7.39 19.16
N ALA A 388 -18.35 6.73 19.78
CA ALA A 388 -18.47 6.23 21.14
C ALA A 388 -18.55 7.38 22.15
N GLU A 389 -17.68 8.37 22.01
CA GLU A 389 -17.63 9.55 22.88
C GLU A 389 -18.55 10.68 22.39
N LYS A 390 -19.18 10.53 21.22
CA LYS A 390 -19.99 11.58 20.57
C LYS A 390 -19.20 12.87 20.36
N GLU A 391 -18.01 12.74 19.84
CA GLU A 391 -17.11 13.87 19.58
C GLU A 391 -16.80 14.00 18.09
N ILE A 392 -16.71 15.23 17.62
CA ILE A 392 -16.28 15.54 16.24
C ILE A 392 -15.22 16.64 16.29
N VAL A 393 -14.12 16.39 15.61
CA VAL A 393 -13.12 17.41 15.29
C VAL A 393 -13.31 17.87 13.85
N ILE A 394 -13.47 19.16 13.66
CA ILE A 394 -13.62 19.82 12.37
C ILE A 394 -12.40 20.71 12.15
N GLY A 395 -11.63 20.45 11.07
CA GLY A 395 -10.35 21.08 10.83
C GLY A 395 -10.24 21.79 9.49
N GLU A 396 -9.60 22.95 9.50
CA GLU A 396 -9.09 23.64 8.31
C GLU A 396 -7.57 23.47 8.26
N VAL A 397 -7.05 23.09 7.11
CA VAL A 397 -5.62 22.80 6.89
C VAL A 397 -5.05 23.81 5.90
N LYS A 398 -4.04 24.56 6.32
CA LYS A 398 -3.35 25.53 5.44
C LYS A 398 -1.85 25.44 5.66
N ARG A 399 -1.06 25.56 4.58
CA ARG A 399 0.40 25.65 4.69
C ARG A 399 0.81 26.87 5.53
N ASN A 400 0.25 28.04 5.22
CA ASN A 400 0.44 29.25 6.02
C ASN A 400 -0.62 29.36 7.12
N PRO A 401 -0.24 29.33 8.42
CA PRO A 401 -1.17 29.39 9.54
C PRO A 401 -1.98 30.70 9.56
N GLU A 402 -1.47 31.80 8.99
CA GLU A 402 -2.17 33.08 8.92
C GLU A 402 -3.41 33.06 8.01
N LYS A 403 -3.49 32.06 7.11
CA LYS A 403 -4.64 31.86 6.22
C LYS A 403 -5.75 31.01 6.86
N ILE A 404 -5.57 30.54 8.08
CA ILE A 404 -6.58 29.77 8.82
C ILE A 404 -7.65 30.73 9.36
N ASN A 405 -8.91 30.46 9.03
CA ASN A 405 -10.04 31.24 9.48
C ASN A 405 -11.08 30.35 10.19
N LEU A 406 -10.95 30.21 11.51
CA LEU A 406 -11.84 29.37 12.32
C LEU A 406 -13.30 29.90 12.32
N GLN A 407 -13.54 31.20 12.13
CA GLN A 407 -14.89 31.73 12.05
C GLN A 407 -15.57 31.27 10.77
N GLN A 408 -14.88 31.37 9.63
CA GLN A 408 -15.37 30.87 8.36
C GLN A 408 -15.57 29.34 8.37
N LEU A 409 -14.66 28.60 9.04
CA LEU A 409 -14.80 27.14 9.22
C LEU A 409 -16.09 26.79 9.97
N LYS A 410 -16.43 27.52 11.03
CA LYS A 410 -17.69 27.33 11.78
C LYS A 410 -18.92 27.57 10.90
N GLU A 411 -18.87 28.57 10.05
CA GLU A 411 -19.96 28.88 9.10
C GLU A 411 -20.15 27.74 8.07
N LYS A 412 -19.05 27.26 7.48
CA LYS A 412 -19.07 26.11 6.55
C LYS A 412 -19.61 24.84 7.23
N ALA A 413 -19.31 24.65 8.50
CA ALA A 413 -19.67 23.46 9.27
C ALA A 413 -21.12 23.49 9.83
N ALA A 414 -21.90 24.55 9.59
CA ALA A 414 -23.23 24.73 10.18
C ALA A 414 -24.16 23.51 9.95
N ALA A 415 -24.12 22.88 8.78
CA ALA A 415 -24.90 21.69 8.47
C ALA A 415 -24.49 20.48 9.36
N ILE A 416 -23.20 20.31 9.60
CA ILE A 416 -22.65 19.22 10.43
C ILE A 416 -23.02 19.46 11.89
N VAL A 417 -22.85 20.69 12.38
CA VAL A 417 -23.23 21.09 13.75
C VAL A 417 -24.73 20.84 13.99
N ASN A 418 -25.58 21.24 13.06
CA ASN A 418 -27.02 21.02 13.17
C ASN A 418 -27.41 19.55 13.15
N HIS A 419 -26.68 18.70 12.44
CA HIS A 419 -26.91 17.25 12.42
C HIS A 419 -26.54 16.61 13.76
N HIS A 420 -25.51 17.10 14.44
CA HIS A 420 -24.94 16.52 15.66
C HIS A 420 -25.19 17.40 16.90
N LYS A 421 -26.41 17.88 17.12
CA LYS A 421 -26.77 18.84 18.18
C LYS A 421 -26.35 18.44 19.61
N ASN A 422 -26.23 17.14 19.88
CA ASN A 422 -25.92 16.59 21.20
C ASN A 422 -24.49 16.06 21.30
N TRP A 423 -23.62 16.46 20.39
CA TRP A 423 -22.21 16.02 20.32
C TRP A 423 -21.27 17.15 20.71
N THR A 424 -20.11 16.80 21.24
CA THR A 424 -19.02 17.74 21.46
C THR A 424 -18.32 18.03 20.13
N ILE A 425 -18.35 19.27 19.67
CA ILE A 425 -17.74 19.67 18.41
C ILE A 425 -16.59 20.62 18.68
N SER A 426 -15.40 20.24 18.24
CA SER A 426 -14.20 21.08 18.34
C SER A 426 -13.74 21.54 16.95
N PHE A 427 -13.23 22.77 16.87
CA PHE A 427 -12.71 23.38 15.66
C PHE A 427 -11.21 23.59 15.79
N VAL A 428 -10.45 23.11 14.81
CA VAL A 428 -8.99 23.18 14.82
C VAL A 428 -8.45 23.78 13.53
N GLY A 429 -7.43 24.63 13.67
CA GLY A 429 -6.63 25.10 12.55
C GLY A 429 -5.30 24.34 12.52
N LEU A 430 -4.98 23.70 11.41
CA LEU A 430 -3.80 22.86 11.24
C LEU A 430 -2.89 23.42 10.16
N SER A 431 -1.61 23.46 10.44
CA SER A 431 -0.60 23.96 9.49
C SER A 431 0.68 23.15 9.58
N MET A 432 1.67 23.50 8.78
CA MET A 432 3.01 22.89 8.83
C MET A 432 3.54 22.78 10.27
N ARG A 433 3.31 23.76 11.11
CA ARG A 433 3.77 23.77 12.52
C ARG A 433 3.17 22.66 13.39
N ASN A 434 2.12 22.00 12.91
CA ASN A 434 1.42 20.94 13.65
C ASN A 434 1.79 19.52 13.17
N MET A 435 2.72 19.40 12.23
CA MET A 435 3.20 18.13 11.68
C MET A 435 4.01 17.28 12.67
#